data_a67b36a8a790cc282e47abbbc3af360e
#
_entry.id   a67b36a8a790cc282e47abbbc3af360e
#
_cell.length_a   1.000
_cell.length_b   1.000
_cell.length_c   1.000
_cell.angle_alpha   90.00
_cell.angle_beta   90.00
_cell.angle_gamma   90.00
#
_symmetry.space_group_name_H-M   'P 1'
#
loop_
_entity.id
_entity.type
_entity.pdbx_description
1 polymer ?
#
loop_
_entity_poly.entity_id
_entity_poly.type
_entity_poly.pdbx_seq_one_letter_code
_entity_poly.pdbx_strand_id
1 'polypeptide(L)'
;MSRRSFLTVCGAVVASGLAGLARAVWPSRGSHLASTSPRARLPASVVPSPVSTPTPTPSPSRQALVIHGAGDTNLDPSVITTFRTHGYDYAWSGMHGLFQRDDLTIVNCECAVSTLGTKVPGKSFNFRGDPAALPAMRAAGVDVANLGNNHAYDFGPTALLDTRKNLLANGIAPVGAGKDPAAANAPALFEVKGWTIAVVGFDKVVDPFPEAVAAPGHPGTADGHDENRMVAAVRAAKRDADLVIVAIHWGVELDTQPRPDDVLLGRRLVDAGADVIFGGHAHRLQPVGTHGDRPIFYGLGNFVWQNLSVAGSTTAVAEVRITPQGTIVPKLLPAYIQATGHPVLV
;
A
#
# COMPACT_ATOMS: atom_id res chain seq x y z
N MET A 1 -7.20 -36.46 -48.11
CA MET A 1 -6.05 -37.39 -47.94
C MET A 1 -5.38 -37.09 -46.64
N SER A 2 -5.62 -37.98 -45.74
CA SER A 2 -4.75 -38.78 -44.85
C SER A 2 -4.08 -38.00 -43.73
N ARG A 3 -4.64 -38.07 -42.52
CA ARG A 3 -4.38 -38.95 -41.35
C ARG A 3 -2.92 -38.94 -40.88
N ARG A 4 -2.66 -38.47 -39.64
CA ARG A 4 -2.29 -39.38 -38.54
C ARG A 4 -2.24 -38.64 -37.17
N SER A 5 -3.03 -39.17 -36.25
CA SER A 5 -3.00 -38.93 -34.80
C SER A 5 -1.73 -39.53 -34.17
N PHE A 6 -1.25 -38.91 -33.10
CA PHE A 6 -0.55 -39.64 -32.01
C PHE A 6 -0.98 -39.05 -30.68
N LEU A 7 -1.72 -39.87 -29.93
CA LEU A 7 -1.87 -39.74 -28.47
C LEU A 7 -0.60 -40.23 -27.78
N THR A 8 -0.16 -39.53 -26.77
CA THR A 8 0.63 -40.16 -25.70
C THR A 8 0.18 -39.56 -24.38
N VAL A 9 -0.43 -40.42 -23.58
CA VAL A 9 -0.80 -40.24 -22.19
C VAL A 9 0.40 -40.67 -21.33
N CYS A 10 0.74 -39.85 -20.33
CA CYS A 10 1.43 -40.21 -19.07
C CYS A 10 1.71 -38.89 -18.36
N GLY A 11 1.42 -38.66 -17.16
CA GLY A 11 1.18 -39.38 -15.94
C GLY A 11 1.14 -38.32 -14.84
N ALA A 12 0.12 -38.34 -14.01
CA ALA A 12 -0.02 -37.45 -12.87
C ALA A 12 1.09 -37.73 -11.85
N VAL A 13 1.85 -36.71 -11.46
CA VAL A 13 2.57 -36.67 -10.20
C VAL A 13 2.02 -35.52 -9.38
N VAL A 14 1.20 -35.87 -8.40
CA VAL A 14 0.78 -34.96 -7.32
C VAL A 14 1.98 -34.80 -6.39
N ALA A 15 2.67 -33.69 -6.50
CA ALA A 15 3.63 -33.25 -5.52
C ALA A 15 2.96 -32.19 -4.64
N SER A 16 2.51 -32.61 -3.44
CA SER A 16 2.06 -31.72 -2.37
C SER A 16 3.26 -30.94 -1.84
N GLY A 17 3.54 -29.80 -2.44
CA GLY A 17 4.53 -28.85 -1.95
C GLY A 17 3.84 -27.83 -1.06
N LEU A 18 3.97 -27.98 0.25
CA LEU A 18 3.69 -26.93 1.23
C LEU A 18 4.66 -25.77 0.96
N ALA A 19 4.20 -24.78 0.19
CA ALA A 19 4.90 -23.51 0.05
C ALA A 19 4.63 -22.72 1.33
N GLY A 20 5.58 -22.74 2.26
CA GLY A 20 5.61 -21.80 3.38
C GLY A 20 5.76 -20.38 2.84
N LEU A 21 4.69 -19.59 2.93
CA LEU A 21 4.72 -18.15 2.68
C LEU A 21 5.61 -17.53 3.74
N ALA A 22 6.78 -17.06 3.34
CA ALA A 22 7.63 -16.23 4.19
C ALA A 22 6.89 -14.91 4.46
N ARG A 23 6.37 -14.77 5.67
CA ARG A 23 5.75 -13.53 6.16
C ARG A 23 6.86 -12.53 6.42
N ALA A 24 6.92 -11.47 5.64
CA ALA A 24 7.71 -10.31 5.98
C ALA A 24 6.93 -9.48 7.01
N VAL A 25 7.30 -9.61 8.28
CA VAL A 25 6.77 -8.76 9.37
C VAL A 25 7.72 -7.58 9.50
N TRP A 26 7.18 -6.37 9.39
CA TRP A 26 7.96 -5.13 9.52
C TRP A 26 8.08 -4.74 10.98
N PRO A 27 9.30 -4.41 11.47
CA PRO A 27 9.46 -4.00 12.85
C PRO A 27 8.86 -2.61 13.10
N SER A 28 8.08 -2.50 14.16
CA SER A 28 7.65 -1.22 14.72
C SER A 28 8.86 -0.41 15.18
N ARG A 29 8.75 0.92 15.15
CA ARG A 29 9.78 1.86 15.66
C ARG A 29 10.05 1.60 17.15
N GLY A 30 11.10 0.84 17.47
CA GLY A 30 11.48 0.52 18.84
C GLY A 30 12.97 0.56 19.05
N SER A 31 13.42 1.21 20.14
CA SER A 31 14.77 1.56 20.54
C SER A 31 15.74 0.39 20.62
N HIS A 32 16.97 0.64 20.12
CA HIS A 32 18.13 -0.26 20.23
C HIS A 32 18.59 -0.48 21.67
N LEU A 33 18.75 -1.74 22.08
CA LEU A 33 19.64 -2.13 23.15
C LEU A 33 20.48 -3.34 22.72
N ALA A 34 21.78 -3.21 22.93
CA ALA A 34 22.80 -4.18 22.56
C ALA A 34 22.76 -5.42 23.44
N SER A 35 22.91 -6.61 22.82
CA SER A 35 23.08 -7.89 23.52
C SER A 35 24.48 -8.45 23.32
N THR A 36 25.18 -8.71 24.42
CA THR A 36 26.45 -9.43 24.47
C THR A 36 26.20 -10.91 24.77
N SER A 37 26.77 -11.79 23.95
CA SER A 37 26.71 -13.24 24.15
C SER A 37 27.79 -13.75 25.08
N PRO A 38 27.56 -14.78 25.90
CA PRO A 38 28.58 -15.64 26.40
C PRO A 38 28.45 -17.12 25.96
N ARG A 39 29.58 -17.73 25.94
CA ARG A 39 30.02 -19.00 25.44
C ARG A 39 29.41 -20.20 26.18
N ALA A 40 29.12 -21.30 25.46
CA ALA A 40 28.59 -22.54 25.95
C ALA A 40 29.59 -23.43 26.69
N ARG A 41 29.11 -24.14 27.71
CA ARG A 41 29.70 -25.40 28.27
C ARG A 41 28.65 -26.50 28.20
N LEU A 42 29.04 -27.71 27.81
CA LEU A 42 28.26 -28.92 27.84
C LEU A 42 28.61 -29.73 29.11
N PRO A 43 27.87 -30.62 29.50
CA PRO A 43 26.98 -31.13 30.35
C PRO A 43 26.87 -32.46 30.94
N ALA A 44 26.02 -32.87 31.70
CA ALA A 44 25.78 -34.19 32.24
C ALA A 44 24.31 -34.64 32.01
N SER A 45 24.12 -35.94 31.81
CA SER A 45 22.80 -36.54 31.64
C SER A 45 21.83 -36.22 32.79
N VAL A 46 20.63 -35.81 32.42
CA VAL A 46 19.54 -35.58 33.36
C VAL A 46 18.28 -36.33 32.90
N VAL A 47 17.66 -37.01 33.82
CA VAL A 47 16.38 -37.70 33.75
C VAL A 47 15.28 -36.73 33.28
N PRO A 48 14.35 -37.13 32.41
CA PRO A 48 13.31 -36.20 31.91
C PRO A 48 12.34 -35.86 33.05
N SER A 49 12.36 -34.59 33.43
CA SER A 49 11.28 -33.96 34.21
C SER A 49 10.02 -33.83 33.37
N PRO A 50 8.83 -33.84 33.97
CA PRO A 50 7.59 -33.71 33.24
C PRO A 50 7.59 -32.40 32.42
N VAL A 51 7.26 -32.51 31.13
CA VAL A 51 7.11 -31.39 30.22
C VAL A 51 6.00 -30.49 30.75
N SER A 52 6.37 -29.38 31.35
CA SER A 52 5.43 -28.32 31.67
C SER A 52 4.86 -27.77 30.36
N THR A 53 3.56 -27.93 30.19
CA THR A 53 2.83 -27.30 29.11
C THR A 53 3.11 -25.78 29.15
N PRO A 54 3.59 -25.14 28.09
CA PRO A 54 3.87 -23.71 28.12
C PRO A 54 2.55 -22.96 28.42
N THR A 55 2.54 -22.24 29.52
CA THR A 55 1.46 -21.30 29.81
C THR A 55 1.38 -20.35 28.63
N PRO A 56 0.20 -20.14 28.00
CA PRO A 56 0.07 -19.20 26.90
C PRO A 56 0.52 -17.82 27.35
N THR A 57 1.53 -17.27 26.69
CA THR A 57 1.96 -15.89 26.89
C THR A 57 0.76 -14.98 26.61
N PRO A 58 0.32 -14.13 27.54
CA PRO A 58 -0.79 -13.25 27.28
C PRO A 58 -0.48 -12.40 26.06
N SER A 59 -1.40 -12.37 25.11
CA SER A 59 -1.30 -11.46 23.96
C SER A 59 -1.13 -10.03 24.47
N PRO A 60 -0.23 -9.23 23.87
CA PRO A 60 -0.03 -7.85 24.28
C PRO A 60 -1.37 -7.11 24.24
N SER A 61 -1.69 -6.35 25.28
CA SER A 61 -2.92 -5.58 25.34
C SER A 61 -2.91 -4.53 24.22
N ARG A 62 -3.98 -4.49 23.41
CA ARG A 62 -4.16 -3.50 22.35
C ARG A 62 -4.17 -2.09 22.94
N GLN A 63 -3.47 -1.18 22.26
CA GLN A 63 -3.47 0.24 22.58
C GLN A 63 -4.19 1.02 21.48
N ALA A 64 -4.50 2.29 21.73
CA ALA A 64 -5.08 3.15 20.71
C ALA A 64 -4.08 3.38 19.55
N LEU A 65 -4.61 3.42 18.32
CA LEU A 65 -3.86 3.69 17.11
C LEU A 65 -4.27 5.01 16.47
N VAL A 66 -3.32 5.63 15.80
CA VAL A 66 -3.54 6.74 14.86
C VAL A 66 -2.95 6.33 13.51
N ILE A 67 -3.78 6.32 12.48
CA ILE A 67 -3.40 5.94 11.12
C ILE A 67 -3.73 7.10 10.19
N HIS A 68 -2.80 7.46 9.31
CA HIS A 68 -3.04 8.48 8.29
C HIS A 68 -3.07 7.89 6.89
N GLY A 69 -3.95 8.44 6.05
CA GLY A 69 -3.98 8.25 4.61
C GLY A 69 -3.78 9.58 3.91
N ALA A 70 -2.89 9.66 2.94
CA ALA A 70 -2.72 10.82 2.09
C ALA A 70 -2.93 10.46 0.60
N GLY A 71 -3.29 11.46 -0.21
CA GLY A 71 -3.68 11.28 -1.60
C GLY A 71 -2.52 11.06 -2.56
N ASP A 72 -2.72 11.46 -3.80
CA ASP A 72 -1.86 11.17 -4.93
C ASP A 72 -0.51 11.88 -4.81
N THR A 73 0.55 11.10 -4.79
CA THR A 73 1.92 11.51 -4.53
C THR A 73 2.81 11.20 -5.72
N ASN A 74 3.32 12.24 -6.36
CA ASN A 74 4.23 12.17 -7.49
C ASN A 74 5.65 12.62 -7.07
N LEU A 75 6.65 11.79 -7.36
CA LEU A 75 8.05 12.07 -7.03
C LEU A 75 8.91 12.39 -8.27
N ASP A 76 8.27 12.74 -9.39
CA ASP A 76 8.94 13.12 -10.63
C ASP A 76 9.44 14.58 -10.57
N PRO A 77 10.76 14.84 -10.57
CA PRO A 77 11.31 16.20 -10.52
C PRO A 77 11.10 17.01 -11.81
N SER A 78 10.59 16.39 -12.88
CA SER A 78 10.15 17.12 -14.08
C SER A 78 8.74 17.69 -13.90
N VAL A 79 7.93 17.10 -13.05
CA VAL A 79 6.57 17.51 -12.70
C VAL A 79 6.58 18.36 -11.43
N ILE A 80 7.27 17.90 -10.39
CA ILE A 80 7.41 18.60 -9.10
C ILE A 80 8.70 19.42 -9.12
N THR A 81 8.66 20.52 -9.81
CA THR A 81 9.84 21.35 -10.11
C THR A 81 10.50 21.96 -8.87
N THR A 82 9.76 22.13 -7.78
CA THR A 82 10.26 22.60 -6.47
C THR A 82 11.31 21.68 -5.86
N PHE A 83 11.37 20.40 -6.22
CA PHE A 83 12.41 19.49 -5.78
C PHE A 83 13.82 19.96 -6.14
N ARG A 84 13.96 20.64 -7.29
CA ARG A 84 15.26 21.18 -7.74
C ARG A 84 15.76 22.38 -6.92
N THR A 85 14.84 23.12 -6.31
CA THR A 85 15.15 24.38 -5.60
C THR A 85 15.12 24.22 -4.08
N HIS A 86 14.28 23.30 -3.56
CA HIS A 86 14.05 23.13 -2.13
C HIS A 86 14.43 21.74 -1.60
N GLY A 87 14.75 20.79 -2.50
CA GLY A 87 14.99 19.40 -2.10
C GLY A 87 13.70 18.62 -1.84
N TYR A 88 13.85 17.32 -1.59
CA TYR A 88 12.70 16.39 -1.44
C TYR A 88 11.99 16.52 -0.09
N ASP A 89 12.66 16.97 0.95
CA ASP A 89 12.06 17.20 2.27
C ASP A 89 10.97 18.28 2.24
N TYR A 90 11.05 19.20 1.30
CA TYR A 90 10.09 20.29 1.14
C TYR A 90 8.66 19.77 0.94
N ALA A 91 8.48 18.66 0.20
CA ALA A 91 7.15 18.06 -0.02
C ALA A 91 6.43 17.66 1.26
N TRP A 92 7.16 17.39 2.32
CA TRP A 92 6.62 16.86 3.57
C TRP A 92 6.59 17.90 4.70
N SER A 93 7.32 19.00 4.54
CA SER A 93 7.54 20.00 5.60
C SER A 93 6.25 20.67 6.09
N GLY A 94 5.25 20.87 5.19
CA GLY A 94 3.94 21.42 5.54
C GLY A 94 3.06 20.52 6.39
N MET A 95 3.47 19.26 6.62
CA MET A 95 2.80 18.34 7.53
C MET A 95 3.26 18.52 8.99
N HIS A 96 4.28 19.33 9.25
CA HIS A 96 4.77 19.66 10.60
C HIS A 96 5.01 18.42 11.48
N GLY A 97 5.51 17.34 10.89
CA GLY A 97 5.79 16.07 11.58
C GLY A 97 4.55 15.25 11.94
N LEU A 98 3.41 15.48 11.30
CA LEU A 98 2.17 14.73 11.54
C LEU A 98 2.40 13.21 11.39
N PHE A 99 2.99 12.78 10.28
CA PHE A 99 3.24 11.37 9.98
C PHE A 99 4.35 10.72 10.81
N GLN A 100 5.20 11.54 11.48
CA GLN A 100 6.22 11.04 12.39
C GLN A 100 5.65 10.70 13.78
N ARG A 101 4.45 11.18 14.11
CA ARG A 101 3.81 11.03 15.41
C ARG A 101 2.64 10.04 15.40
N ASP A 102 2.33 9.48 14.25
CA ASP A 102 1.31 8.44 14.11
C ASP A 102 1.90 7.02 14.24
N ASP A 103 1.07 6.03 13.97
CA ASP A 103 1.43 4.63 14.05
C ASP A 103 1.62 4.00 12.67
N LEU A 104 0.96 4.56 11.63
CA LEU A 104 1.05 4.09 10.25
C LEU A 104 0.57 5.17 9.28
N THR A 105 1.39 5.51 8.28
CA THR A 105 1.01 6.42 7.19
C THR A 105 1.04 5.71 5.84
N ILE A 106 -0.07 5.82 5.09
CA ILE A 106 -0.26 5.26 3.75
C ILE A 106 -0.41 6.39 2.74
N VAL A 107 0.29 6.33 1.60
CA VAL A 107 0.12 7.25 0.47
C VAL A 107 -0.11 6.50 -0.83
N ASN A 108 -0.78 7.14 -1.80
CA ASN A 108 -0.81 6.63 -3.17
C ASN A 108 0.41 7.14 -3.94
N CYS A 109 1.40 6.26 -4.20
CA CYS A 109 2.62 6.61 -4.92
C CYS A 109 2.40 6.48 -6.43
N GLU A 110 2.00 7.58 -7.05
CA GLU A 110 1.50 7.63 -8.43
C GLU A 110 2.60 8.00 -9.43
N CYS A 111 3.66 7.21 -9.43
CA CYS A 111 4.77 7.30 -10.37
C CYS A 111 5.67 6.06 -10.28
N ALA A 112 6.43 5.78 -11.33
CA ALA A 112 7.48 4.78 -11.31
C ALA A 112 8.76 5.37 -10.68
N VAL A 113 9.07 4.98 -9.43
CA VAL A 113 10.25 5.49 -8.69
C VAL A 113 11.49 4.66 -9.02
N SER A 114 12.00 4.86 -10.23
CA SER A 114 13.09 4.06 -10.80
C SER A 114 13.82 4.80 -11.92
N THR A 115 15.12 4.56 -12.04
CA THR A 115 15.93 5.00 -13.19
C THR A 115 15.92 3.97 -14.33
N LEU A 116 15.34 2.79 -14.13
CA LEU A 116 15.28 1.69 -15.09
C LEU A 116 14.03 1.73 -15.97
N GLY A 117 14.00 0.84 -16.96
CA GLY A 117 12.87 0.68 -17.87
C GLY A 117 12.77 1.79 -18.90
N THR A 118 11.82 1.61 -19.81
CA THR A 118 11.54 2.53 -20.92
C THR A 118 10.10 3.00 -20.84
N LYS A 119 9.86 4.24 -21.27
CA LYS A 119 8.54 4.85 -21.33
C LYS A 119 7.57 3.97 -22.13
N VAL A 120 6.41 3.66 -21.55
CA VAL A 120 5.35 2.91 -22.24
C VAL A 120 4.83 3.77 -23.41
N PRO A 121 4.87 3.25 -24.66
CA PRO A 121 4.41 3.97 -25.83
C PRO A 121 2.90 4.28 -25.79
N GLY A 122 2.50 5.38 -26.37
CA GLY A 122 1.06 5.74 -26.51
C GLY A 122 0.40 6.30 -25.26
N LYS A 123 1.05 6.30 -24.10
CA LYS A 123 0.55 6.89 -22.87
C LYS A 123 0.85 8.39 -22.85
N SER A 124 -0.20 9.23 -22.65
CA SER A 124 -0.08 10.70 -22.70
C SER A 124 0.77 11.26 -21.58
N PHE A 125 0.63 10.71 -20.36
CA PHE A 125 1.37 11.10 -19.17
C PHE A 125 2.18 9.90 -18.66
N ASN A 126 3.46 10.11 -18.40
CA ASN A 126 4.33 9.13 -17.77
C ASN A 126 5.16 9.85 -16.71
N PHE A 127 5.11 9.36 -15.48
CA PHE A 127 5.79 9.95 -14.34
C PHE A 127 6.95 9.08 -13.88
N ARG A 128 8.16 9.68 -13.90
CA ARG A 128 9.38 9.03 -13.42
C ARG A 128 9.81 9.66 -12.09
N GLY A 129 9.41 9.04 -11.00
CA GLY A 129 9.86 9.42 -9.68
C GLY A 129 11.36 9.18 -9.49
N ASP A 130 12.03 10.11 -8.81
CA ASP A 130 13.44 9.96 -8.46
C ASP A 130 13.60 9.09 -7.20
N PRO A 131 14.35 7.97 -7.24
CA PRO A 131 14.65 7.17 -6.05
C PRO A 131 15.31 7.97 -4.92
N ALA A 132 16.01 9.07 -5.22
CA ALA A 132 16.60 9.97 -4.22
C ALA A 132 15.55 10.71 -3.35
N ALA A 133 14.28 10.71 -3.75
CA ALA A 133 13.18 11.26 -2.95
C ALA A 133 12.73 10.34 -1.79
N LEU A 134 13.01 9.03 -1.88
CA LEU A 134 12.52 8.04 -0.91
C LEU A 134 13.05 8.20 0.52
N PRO A 135 14.34 8.57 0.75
CA PRO A 135 14.80 8.88 2.11
C PRO A 135 14.01 10.00 2.78
N ALA A 136 13.65 11.07 2.04
CA ALA A 136 12.85 12.17 2.56
C ALA A 136 11.39 11.72 2.85
N MET A 137 10.79 10.94 1.95
CA MET A 137 9.47 10.33 2.15
C MET A 137 9.45 9.45 3.42
N ARG A 138 10.46 8.60 3.62
CA ARG A 138 10.57 7.77 4.82
C ARG A 138 10.82 8.59 6.08
N ALA A 139 11.70 9.58 6.04
CA ALA A 139 11.99 10.48 7.15
C ALA A 139 10.74 11.28 7.58
N ALA A 140 9.86 11.62 6.64
CA ALA A 140 8.58 12.25 6.91
C ALA A 140 7.61 11.36 7.69
N GLY A 141 7.80 10.04 7.68
CA GLY A 141 6.99 9.09 8.41
C GLY A 141 6.13 8.18 7.53
N VAL A 142 6.24 8.22 6.20
CA VAL A 142 5.49 7.33 5.32
C VAL A 142 5.98 5.90 5.47
N ASP A 143 5.05 4.98 5.70
CA ASP A 143 5.32 3.56 5.93
C ASP A 143 4.86 2.68 4.77
N VAL A 144 3.81 3.07 4.05
CA VAL A 144 3.23 2.30 2.94
C VAL A 144 3.04 3.17 1.71
N ALA A 145 3.44 2.65 0.55
CA ALA A 145 3.19 3.24 -0.76
C ALA A 145 2.27 2.31 -1.57
N ASN A 146 1.06 2.77 -1.91
CA ASN A 146 0.23 2.08 -2.87
C ASN A 146 0.79 2.29 -4.28
N LEU A 147 1.11 1.21 -4.97
CA LEU A 147 1.49 1.13 -6.38
C LEU A 147 0.37 0.55 -7.25
N GLY A 148 -0.78 0.22 -6.66
CA GLY A 148 -1.99 -0.14 -7.37
C GLY A 148 -2.61 1.12 -7.98
N ASN A 149 -2.00 1.65 -9.03
CA ASN A 149 -2.43 2.83 -9.77
C ASN A 149 -1.93 2.79 -11.21
N ASN A 150 -2.54 3.61 -12.07
CA ASN A 150 -2.28 3.63 -13.51
C ASN A 150 -0.89 4.19 -13.88
N HIS A 151 -0.11 4.77 -12.94
CA HIS A 151 1.22 5.33 -13.21
C HIS A 151 2.39 4.49 -12.68
N ALA A 152 2.13 3.43 -11.91
CA ALA A 152 3.19 2.56 -11.41
C ALA A 152 3.94 1.81 -12.54
N TYR A 153 3.27 1.57 -13.68
CA TYR A 153 3.81 0.85 -14.84
C TYR A 153 4.32 1.76 -15.95
N ASP A 154 4.38 3.06 -15.78
CA ASP A 154 4.72 4.07 -16.82
C ASP A 154 6.02 3.80 -17.58
N PHE A 155 6.94 3.07 -16.98
CA PHE A 155 8.22 2.68 -17.58
C PHE A 155 8.41 1.16 -17.66
N GLY A 156 7.29 0.42 -17.68
CA GLY A 156 7.24 -1.02 -17.88
C GLY A 156 7.61 -1.87 -16.67
N PRO A 157 7.63 -3.20 -16.84
CA PRO A 157 7.74 -4.15 -15.74
C PRO A 157 9.07 -4.04 -14.96
N THR A 158 10.15 -3.70 -15.65
CA THR A 158 11.47 -3.52 -15.00
C THR A 158 11.45 -2.34 -14.03
N ALA A 159 10.87 -1.21 -14.44
CA ALA A 159 10.75 -0.04 -13.58
C ALA A 159 9.80 -0.29 -12.39
N LEU A 160 8.68 -0.98 -12.63
CA LEU A 160 7.73 -1.34 -11.57
C LEU A 160 8.39 -2.21 -10.50
N LEU A 161 9.12 -3.26 -10.88
CA LEU A 161 9.82 -4.12 -9.92
C LEU A 161 10.96 -3.41 -9.22
N ASP A 162 11.69 -2.52 -9.91
CA ASP A 162 12.73 -1.70 -9.31
C ASP A 162 12.15 -0.66 -8.35
N THR A 163 11.00 -0.05 -8.68
CA THR A 163 10.24 0.81 -7.76
C THR A 163 9.93 0.09 -6.45
N ARG A 164 9.41 -1.13 -6.52
CA ARG A 164 9.17 -1.95 -5.32
C ARG A 164 10.44 -2.18 -4.51
N LYS A 165 11.55 -2.52 -5.18
CA LYS A 165 12.85 -2.73 -4.53
C LYS A 165 13.36 -1.45 -3.86
N ASN A 166 13.24 -0.31 -4.53
CA ASN A 166 13.69 0.99 -4.01
C ASN A 166 12.89 1.41 -2.77
N LEU A 167 11.57 1.23 -2.78
CA LEU A 167 10.70 1.46 -1.62
C LEU A 167 11.11 0.56 -0.44
N LEU A 168 11.26 -0.74 -0.66
CA LEU A 168 11.69 -1.70 0.36
C LEU A 168 13.05 -1.36 0.95
N ALA A 169 14.01 -0.96 0.12
CA ALA A 169 15.35 -0.56 0.56
C ALA A 169 15.33 0.69 1.45
N ASN A 170 14.29 1.52 1.34
CA ASN A 170 14.06 2.69 2.18
C ASN A 170 13.10 2.43 3.35
N GLY A 171 12.70 1.19 3.61
CA GLY A 171 11.80 0.85 4.72
C GLY A 171 10.34 1.27 4.49
N ILE A 172 9.93 1.44 3.23
CA ILE A 172 8.55 1.73 2.82
C ILE A 172 7.96 0.47 2.19
N ALA A 173 6.83 0.00 2.69
CA ALA A 173 6.17 -1.20 2.18
C ALA A 173 5.36 -0.91 0.90
N PRO A 174 5.70 -1.49 -0.26
CA PRO A 174 4.90 -1.35 -1.46
C PRO A 174 3.73 -2.36 -1.46
N VAL A 175 2.53 -1.89 -1.76
CA VAL A 175 1.32 -2.70 -1.99
C VAL A 175 0.73 -2.43 -3.37
N GLY A 176 -0.14 -3.29 -3.87
CA GLY A 176 -0.89 -3.05 -5.10
C GLY A 176 -0.12 -3.32 -6.40
N ALA A 177 1.10 -3.84 -6.35
CA ALA A 177 1.86 -4.26 -7.52
C ALA A 177 2.81 -5.41 -7.21
N GLY A 178 3.17 -6.23 -8.18
CA GLY A 178 4.01 -7.40 -7.96
C GLY A 178 4.56 -8.05 -9.23
N LYS A 179 5.38 -9.08 -9.04
CA LYS A 179 5.94 -9.89 -10.15
C LYS A 179 4.91 -10.79 -10.83
N ASP A 180 3.79 -11.01 -10.19
CA ASP A 180 2.67 -11.85 -10.62
C ASP A 180 1.40 -11.46 -9.83
N PRO A 181 0.20 -11.98 -10.15
CA PRO A 181 -1.03 -11.64 -9.45
C PRO A 181 -1.00 -11.93 -7.95
N ALA A 182 -0.34 -12.99 -7.52
CA ALA A 182 -0.26 -13.34 -6.10
C ALA A 182 0.55 -12.28 -5.33
N ALA A 183 1.69 -11.87 -5.89
CA ALA A 183 2.54 -10.83 -5.30
C ALA A 183 1.91 -9.43 -5.36
N ALA A 184 1.12 -9.13 -6.41
CA ALA A 184 0.44 -7.85 -6.55
C ALA A 184 -0.69 -7.67 -5.53
N ASN A 185 -1.42 -8.75 -5.23
CA ASN A 185 -2.53 -8.76 -4.26
C ASN A 185 -2.09 -9.10 -2.82
N ALA A 186 -0.80 -9.35 -2.58
CA ALA A 186 -0.32 -9.67 -1.25
C ALA A 186 -0.39 -8.45 -0.31
N PRO A 187 -0.88 -8.63 0.94
CA PRO A 187 -0.87 -7.54 1.91
C PRO A 187 0.53 -7.24 2.44
N ALA A 188 0.76 -5.99 2.80
CA ALA A 188 1.80 -5.65 3.76
C ALA A 188 1.25 -5.82 5.18
N LEU A 189 1.99 -6.51 6.05
CA LEU A 189 1.58 -6.80 7.42
C LEU A 189 2.43 -6.02 8.42
N PHE A 190 1.78 -5.45 9.42
CA PHE A 190 2.40 -4.66 10.47
C PHE A 190 1.93 -5.11 11.85
N GLU A 191 2.87 -5.26 12.76
CA GLU A 191 2.59 -5.46 14.19
C GLU A 191 2.79 -4.13 14.92
N VAL A 192 1.70 -3.50 15.35
CA VAL A 192 1.72 -2.17 15.96
C VAL A 192 0.84 -2.14 17.20
N LYS A 193 1.43 -1.84 18.36
CA LYS A 193 0.69 -1.64 19.63
C LYS A 193 -0.32 -2.75 19.97
N GLY A 194 0.03 -4.02 19.67
CA GLY A 194 -0.81 -5.18 19.93
C GLY A 194 -1.89 -5.45 18.87
N TRP A 195 -1.79 -4.79 17.71
CA TRP A 195 -2.63 -5.01 16.54
C TRP A 195 -1.82 -5.61 15.40
N THR A 196 -2.40 -6.56 14.69
CA THR A 196 -1.94 -6.98 13.37
C THR A 196 -2.73 -6.21 12.31
N ILE A 197 -2.05 -5.39 11.51
CA ILE A 197 -2.65 -4.54 10.47
C ILE A 197 -2.20 -5.06 9.10
N ALA A 198 -3.17 -5.34 8.22
CA ALA A 198 -2.92 -5.65 6.82
C ALA A 198 -3.26 -4.44 5.94
N VAL A 199 -2.37 -4.07 5.02
CA VAL A 199 -2.63 -3.07 3.98
C VAL A 199 -2.59 -3.76 2.63
N VAL A 200 -3.64 -3.59 1.82
CA VAL A 200 -3.73 -4.09 0.43
C VAL A 200 -3.94 -2.93 -0.53
N GLY A 201 -3.43 -3.07 -1.75
CA GLY A 201 -3.55 -2.03 -2.79
C GLY A 201 -4.24 -2.57 -4.04
N PHE A 202 -4.99 -1.70 -4.77
CA PHE A 202 -5.66 -2.07 -6.01
C PHE A 202 -5.69 -0.90 -7.00
N ASP A 203 -5.64 -1.23 -8.31
CA ASP A 203 -5.80 -0.31 -9.42
C ASP A 203 -7.10 -0.66 -10.18
N LYS A 204 -8.11 0.24 -10.12
CA LYS A 204 -9.39 0.11 -10.83
C LYS A 204 -9.55 1.17 -11.91
N VAL A 205 -8.49 1.82 -12.31
CA VAL A 205 -8.53 2.78 -13.40
C VAL A 205 -8.56 2.05 -14.74
N VAL A 206 -9.49 2.44 -15.60
CA VAL A 206 -9.55 1.93 -16.96
C VAL A 206 -8.40 2.55 -17.77
N ASP A 207 -7.27 1.87 -17.75
CA ASP A 207 -6.13 2.22 -18.58
C ASP A 207 -6.20 1.41 -19.89
N PRO A 208 -5.98 2.01 -21.06
CA PRO A 208 -5.89 1.27 -22.32
C PRO A 208 -4.66 0.34 -22.43
N PHE A 209 -3.89 0.23 -21.35
CA PHE A 209 -2.66 -0.58 -21.29
C PHE A 209 -2.87 -1.84 -20.43
N PRO A 210 -3.52 -2.88 -20.95
CA PRO A 210 -3.80 -4.11 -20.18
C PRO A 210 -2.54 -4.84 -19.72
N GLU A 211 -1.40 -4.57 -20.34
CA GLU A 211 -0.09 -5.06 -19.92
C GLU A 211 0.40 -4.45 -18.59
N ALA A 212 -0.24 -3.40 -18.08
CA ALA A 212 0.06 -2.86 -16.77
C ALA A 212 -0.45 -3.75 -15.62
N VAL A 213 -1.42 -4.62 -15.90
CA VAL A 213 -2.01 -5.52 -14.91
C VAL A 213 -1.16 -6.79 -14.74
N ALA A 214 -0.96 -7.20 -13.49
CA ALA A 214 -0.22 -8.42 -13.19
C ALA A 214 -0.92 -9.67 -13.72
N ALA A 215 -0.18 -10.50 -14.46
CA ALA A 215 -0.64 -11.77 -15.00
C ALA A 215 0.35 -12.91 -14.65
N PRO A 216 0.00 -14.19 -14.86
CA PRO A 216 0.94 -15.29 -14.64
C PRO A 216 2.25 -15.10 -15.43
N GLY A 217 3.38 -14.98 -14.71
CA GLY A 217 4.69 -14.70 -15.29
C GLY A 217 4.89 -13.27 -15.79
N HIS A 218 3.97 -12.35 -15.52
CA HIS A 218 4.03 -10.96 -15.93
C HIS A 218 3.84 -10.00 -14.75
N PRO A 219 4.86 -9.15 -14.45
CA PRO A 219 4.76 -8.14 -13.41
C PRO A 219 3.74 -7.04 -13.76
N GLY A 220 3.01 -6.56 -12.78
CA GLY A 220 2.04 -5.50 -12.98
C GLY A 220 1.36 -5.06 -11.69
N THR A 221 0.32 -4.23 -11.82
CA THR A 221 -0.54 -3.77 -10.74
C THR A 221 -1.58 -4.82 -10.35
N ALA A 222 -2.12 -4.73 -9.15
CA ALA A 222 -3.23 -5.56 -8.69
C ALA A 222 -4.51 -5.14 -9.41
N ASP A 223 -5.09 -6.09 -10.15
CA ASP A 223 -6.27 -5.89 -10.99
C ASP A 223 -7.51 -5.51 -10.16
N GLY A 224 -7.90 -4.26 -10.24
CA GLY A 224 -9.11 -3.73 -9.64
C GLY A 224 -10.35 -3.86 -10.50
N HIS A 225 -10.26 -4.40 -11.73
CA HIS A 225 -11.42 -4.71 -12.56
C HIS A 225 -12.03 -6.08 -12.19
N ASP A 226 -11.24 -6.99 -11.66
CA ASP A 226 -11.73 -8.23 -11.06
C ASP A 226 -12.16 -7.99 -9.61
N GLU A 227 -13.38 -7.47 -9.43
CA GLU A 227 -13.94 -7.18 -8.11
C GLU A 227 -14.00 -8.43 -7.20
N ASN A 228 -14.17 -9.62 -7.76
CA ASN A 228 -14.18 -10.85 -6.98
C ASN A 228 -12.79 -11.18 -6.45
N ARG A 229 -11.74 -10.90 -7.22
CA ARG A 229 -10.35 -11.04 -6.78
C ARG A 229 -10.02 -10.05 -5.66
N MET A 230 -10.43 -8.79 -5.78
CA MET A 230 -10.28 -7.81 -4.70
C MET A 230 -10.95 -8.27 -3.41
N VAL A 231 -12.24 -8.67 -3.49
CA VAL A 231 -13.00 -9.21 -2.35
C VAL A 231 -12.31 -10.43 -1.74
N ALA A 232 -11.78 -11.33 -2.57
CA ALA A 232 -11.05 -12.50 -2.09
C ALA A 232 -9.74 -12.12 -1.38
N ALA A 233 -9.00 -11.14 -1.89
CA ALA A 233 -7.77 -10.64 -1.28
C ALA A 233 -8.05 -9.98 0.08
N VAL A 234 -9.08 -9.14 0.18
CA VAL A 234 -9.51 -8.52 1.45
C VAL A 234 -9.92 -9.59 2.47
N ARG A 235 -10.73 -10.57 2.07
CA ARG A 235 -11.11 -11.70 2.94
C ARG A 235 -9.91 -12.52 3.40
N ALA A 236 -8.92 -12.70 2.52
CA ALA A 236 -7.68 -13.39 2.88
C ALA A 236 -6.89 -12.58 3.92
N ALA A 237 -6.71 -11.27 3.69
CA ALA A 237 -6.04 -10.37 4.63
C ALA A 237 -6.75 -10.36 6.01
N LYS A 238 -8.09 -10.34 6.01
CA LYS A 238 -8.87 -10.30 7.26
C LYS A 238 -8.76 -11.57 8.11
N ARG A 239 -8.44 -12.71 7.52
CA ARG A 239 -8.17 -13.94 8.30
C ARG A 239 -6.87 -13.87 9.09
N ASP A 240 -5.91 -13.08 8.62
CA ASP A 240 -4.55 -13.01 9.17
C ASP A 240 -4.29 -11.69 9.95
N ALA A 241 -5.25 -10.75 9.95
CA ALA A 241 -5.08 -9.44 10.57
C ALA A 241 -6.32 -8.99 11.37
N ASP A 242 -6.08 -8.22 12.41
CA ASP A 242 -7.13 -7.55 13.20
C ASP A 242 -7.81 -6.44 12.41
N LEU A 243 -7.00 -5.68 11.67
CA LEU A 243 -7.42 -4.54 10.85
C LEU A 243 -6.96 -4.73 9.40
N VAL A 244 -7.86 -4.43 8.46
CA VAL A 244 -7.55 -4.41 7.03
C VAL A 244 -7.78 -3.03 6.47
N ILE A 245 -6.75 -2.43 5.90
CA ILE A 245 -6.79 -1.14 5.20
C ILE A 245 -6.66 -1.41 3.70
N VAL A 246 -7.58 -0.84 2.93
CA VAL A 246 -7.55 -0.90 1.48
C VAL A 246 -7.09 0.46 0.95
N ALA A 247 -6.04 0.49 0.15
CA ALA A 247 -5.67 1.64 -0.68
C ALA A 247 -6.09 1.34 -2.13
N ILE A 248 -6.97 2.16 -2.69
CA ILE A 248 -7.53 1.89 -4.02
C ILE A 248 -7.47 3.12 -4.92
N HIS A 249 -7.05 2.91 -6.15
CA HIS A 249 -7.00 3.94 -7.19
C HIS A 249 -8.16 3.70 -8.15
N TRP A 250 -9.18 4.58 -8.12
CA TRP A 250 -10.46 4.40 -8.78
C TRP A 250 -11.15 5.72 -9.17
N GLY A 251 -12.27 5.60 -9.88
CA GLY A 251 -13.12 6.73 -10.23
C GLY A 251 -12.80 7.34 -11.58
N VAL A 252 -13.07 8.61 -11.72
CA VAL A 252 -12.83 9.41 -12.93
C VAL A 252 -12.10 10.68 -12.54
N GLU A 253 -11.08 11.03 -13.31
CA GLU A 253 -10.32 12.26 -13.11
C GLU A 253 -11.25 13.48 -13.06
N LEU A 254 -10.94 14.40 -12.15
CA LEU A 254 -11.62 15.66 -11.91
C LEU A 254 -13.04 15.57 -11.33
N ASP A 255 -13.58 14.37 -11.13
CA ASP A 255 -14.86 14.20 -10.47
C ASP A 255 -14.76 14.46 -8.97
N THR A 256 -15.70 15.26 -8.44
CA THR A 256 -15.81 15.57 -7.00
C THR A 256 -16.77 14.64 -6.27
N GLN A 257 -17.37 13.70 -6.97
CA GLN A 257 -18.26 12.68 -6.42
C GLN A 257 -17.80 11.28 -6.86
N PRO A 258 -17.89 10.27 -5.98
CA PRO A 258 -17.58 8.90 -6.37
C PRO A 258 -18.63 8.38 -7.35
N ARG A 259 -18.22 7.50 -8.27
CA ARG A 259 -19.15 6.81 -9.15
C ARG A 259 -20.06 5.87 -8.35
N PRO A 260 -21.31 5.64 -8.77
CA PRO A 260 -22.20 4.67 -8.11
C PRO A 260 -21.57 3.28 -7.97
N ASP A 261 -20.84 2.81 -9.00
CA ASP A 261 -20.18 1.51 -8.98
C ASP A 261 -19.04 1.45 -7.94
N ASP A 262 -18.29 2.55 -7.75
CA ASP A 262 -17.24 2.62 -6.74
C ASP A 262 -17.83 2.67 -5.32
N VAL A 263 -19.01 3.29 -5.17
CA VAL A 263 -19.77 3.23 -3.90
C VAL A 263 -20.21 1.80 -3.58
N LEU A 264 -20.71 1.07 -4.57
CA LEU A 264 -21.13 -0.32 -4.40
C LEU A 264 -19.91 -1.22 -4.09
N LEU A 265 -18.83 -1.04 -4.82
CA LEU A 265 -17.58 -1.78 -4.57
C LEU A 265 -17.03 -1.51 -3.17
N GLY A 266 -16.97 -0.23 -2.75
CA GLY A 266 -16.51 0.13 -1.42
C GLY A 266 -17.28 -0.60 -0.32
N ARG A 267 -18.60 -0.69 -0.45
CA ARG A 267 -19.45 -1.48 0.46
C ARG A 267 -19.11 -2.97 0.44
N ARG A 268 -18.93 -3.56 -0.75
CA ARG A 268 -18.53 -4.97 -0.89
C ARG A 268 -17.17 -5.27 -0.26
N LEU A 269 -16.23 -4.35 -0.35
CA LEU A 269 -14.91 -4.48 0.27
C LEU A 269 -15.02 -4.40 1.81
N VAL A 270 -15.86 -3.53 2.34
CA VAL A 270 -16.17 -3.48 3.78
C VAL A 270 -16.84 -4.78 4.24
N ASP A 271 -17.83 -5.29 3.51
CA ASP A 271 -18.49 -6.58 3.80
C ASP A 271 -17.51 -7.76 3.72
N ALA A 272 -16.44 -7.62 2.94
CA ALA A 272 -15.35 -8.60 2.86
C ALA A 272 -14.37 -8.52 4.05
N GLY A 273 -14.41 -7.45 4.84
CA GLY A 273 -13.59 -7.25 6.04
C GLY A 273 -12.63 -6.07 5.98
N ALA A 274 -12.77 -5.16 5.02
CA ALA A 274 -12.02 -3.90 5.05
C ALA A 274 -12.53 -3.02 6.21
N ASP A 275 -11.62 -2.54 7.03
CA ASP A 275 -11.93 -1.66 8.16
C ASP A 275 -11.82 -0.19 7.78
N VAL A 276 -10.97 0.15 6.82
CA VAL A 276 -10.78 1.51 6.28
C VAL A 276 -10.46 1.42 4.79
N ILE A 277 -11.01 2.33 3.99
CA ILE A 277 -10.66 2.45 2.57
C ILE A 277 -10.16 3.86 2.28
N PHE A 278 -8.96 3.98 1.67
CA PHE A 278 -8.39 5.22 1.15
C PHE A 278 -8.37 5.18 -0.38
N GLY A 279 -9.10 6.10 -1.02
CA GLY A 279 -9.20 6.24 -2.47
C GLY A 279 -8.33 7.37 -3.03
N GLY A 280 -7.86 7.18 -4.27
CA GLY A 280 -7.11 8.14 -5.09
C GLY A 280 -7.60 8.17 -6.52
N HIS A 281 -6.88 8.80 -7.46
CA HIS A 281 -7.10 8.96 -8.90
C HIS A 281 -7.90 10.20 -9.33
N ALA A 282 -9.01 10.50 -8.69
CA ALA A 282 -9.86 11.60 -9.15
C ALA A 282 -9.14 12.97 -9.14
N HIS A 283 -7.98 13.07 -8.51
CA HIS A 283 -7.24 14.33 -8.30
C HIS A 283 -8.11 15.42 -7.69
N ARG A 284 -9.15 15.00 -6.99
CA ARG A 284 -10.13 15.83 -6.29
C ARG A 284 -10.44 15.23 -4.93
N LEU A 285 -10.59 16.10 -3.95
CA LEU A 285 -11.17 15.70 -2.68
C LEU A 285 -12.63 15.31 -2.90
N GLN A 286 -12.99 14.10 -2.51
CA GLN A 286 -14.35 13.56 -2.60
C GLN A 286 -14.94 13.34 -1.21
N PRO A 287 -16.28 13.22 -1.08
CA PRO A 287 -16.93 12.95 0.19
C PRO A 287 -16.39 11.71 0.90
N VAL A 288 -16.46 11.72 2.22
CA VAL A 288 -16.25 10.53 3.05
C VAL A 288 -17.59 9.83 3.22
N GLY A 289 -17.65 8.57 2.83
CA GLY A 289 -18.79 7.71 3.08
C GLY A 289 -18.54 6.74 4.23
N THR A 290 -19.59 6.03 4.63
CA THR A 290 -19.52 4.93 5.59
C THR A 290 -20.37 3.76 5.13
N HIS A 291 -19.93 2.54 5.49
CA HIS A 291 -20.75 1.35 5.40
C HIS A 291 -20.66 0.61 6.73
N GLY A 292 -21.81 0.47 7.42
CA GLY A 292 -21.78 0.19 8.86
C GLY A 292 -21.04 1.31 9.60
N ASP A 293 -20.05 0.96 10.39
CA ASP A 293 -19.16 1.87 11.13
C ASP A 293 -17.77 2.03 10.47
N ARG A 294 -17.62 1.58 9.22
CA ARG A 294 -16.34 1.60 8.49
C ARG A 294 -16.27 2.79 7.52
N PRO A 295 -15.24 3.65 7.64
CA PRO A 295 -15.09 4.81 6.77
C PRO A 295 -14.56 4.42 5.38
N ILE A 296 -15.07 5.12 4.37
CA ILE A 296 -14.63 5.04 2.99
C ILE A 296 -14.28 6.47 2.55
N PHE A 297 -13.01 6.78 2.43
CA PHE A 297 -12.52 8.02 1.86
C PHE A 297 -12.42 7.81 0.34
N TYR A 298 -13.44 8.24 -0.41
CA TYR A 298 -13.53 7.94 -1.84
C TYR A 298 -12.43 8.57 -2.67
N GLY A 299 -11.99 9.78 -2.33
CA GLY A 299 -10.86 10.46 -2.97
C GLY A 299 -10.23 11.45 -2.01
N LEU A 300 -8.92 11.29 -1.76
CA LEU A 300 -8.14 12.21 -0.92
C LEU A 300 -7.52 13.36 -1.72
N GLY A 301 -7.73 13.37 -3.04
CA GLY A 301 -7.18 14.36 -3.96
C GLY A 301 -5.68 14.23 -4.16
N ASN A 302 -5.10 15.28 -4.75
CA ASN A 302 -3.65 15.40 -4.89
C ASN A 302 -3.00 15.64 -3.52
N PHE A 303 -1.79 15.13 -3.33
CA PHE A 303 -1.01 15.42 -2.13
C PHE A 303 0.35 16.04 -2.50
N VAL A 304 1.32 15.25 -2.95
CA VAL A 304 2.54 15.81 -3.56
C VAL A 304 2.28 15.93 -5.05
N TRP A 305 1.75 17.07 -5.48
CA TRP A 305 1.29 17.28 -6.87
C TRP A 305 1.50 18.70 -7.33
N GLN A 306 1.24 18.97 -8.62
CA GLN A 306 1.30 20.31 -9.17
C GLN A 306 0.20 21.21 -8.58
N ASN A 307 0.55 22.46 -8.29
CA ASN A 307 -0.43 23.49 -7.95
C ASN A 307 -0.93 24.14 -9.27
N LEU A 308 -1.97 23.57 -9.87
CA LEU A 308 -2.52 24.03 -11.15
C LEU A 308 -3.87 24.77 -11.01
N SER A 309 -4.64 24.48 -9.97
CA SER A 309 -5.96 25.09 -9.74
C SER A 309 -6.36 24.97 -8.28
N VAL A 310 -7.28 25.83 -7.83
CA VAL A 310 -7.83 25.75 -6.47
C VAL A 310 -8.39 24.34 -6.18
N ALA A 311 -9.22 23.82 -7.09
CA ALA A 311 -9.83 22.50 -6.90
C ALA A 311 -8.81 21.34 -6.90
N GLY A 312 -7.77 21.44 -7.74
CA GLY A 312 -6.69 20.42 -7.79
C GLY A 312 -5.69 20.55 -6.66
N SER A 313 -5.64 21.71 -5.99
CA SER A 313 -4.76 21.96 -4.84
C SER A 313 -5.47 21.75 -3.50
N THR A 314 -6.81 21.67 -3.49
CA THR A 314 -7.58 21.32 -2.30
C THR A 314 -7.46 19.84 -2.02
N THR A 315 -6.94 19.49 -0.84
CA THR A 315 -6.68 18.12 -0.42
C THR A 315 -6.91 17.96 1.09
N ALA A 316 -6.73 16.76 1.59
CA ALA A 316 -6.77 16.49 3.02
C ALA A 316 -5.92 15.26 3.37
N VAL A 317 -5.51 15.18 4.61
CA VAL A 317 -5.03 13.95 5.22
C VAL A 317 -6.20 13.29 5.95
N ALA A 318 -6.48 12.03 5.64
CA ALA A 318 -7.40 11.22 6.42
C ALA A 318 -6.70 10.80 7.72
N GLU A 319 -7.25 11.16 8.87
CA GLU A 319 -6.85 10.65 10.18
C GLU A 319 -7.89 9.61 10.63
N VAL A 320 -7.42 8.43 11.00
CA VAL A 320 -8.25 7.36 11.55
C VAL A 320 -7.73 6.99 12.92
N ARG A 321 -8.52 7.28 13.96
CA ARG A 321 -8.22 6.88 15.33
C ARG A 321 -8.95 5.59 15.67
N ILE A 322 -8.23 4.63 16.23
CA ILE A 322 -8.80 3.32 16.60
C ILE A 322 -8.60 3.13 18.09
N THR A 323 -9.70 2.93 18.83
CA THR A 323 -9.62 2.67 20.27
C THR A 323 -9.13 1.24 20.55
N PRO A 324 -8.64 0.94 21.75
CA PRO A 324 -8.26 -0.44 22.13
C PRO A 324 -9.39 -1.47 21.95
N GLN A 325 -10.64 -1.03 21.92
CA GLN A 325 -11.83 -1.87 21.71
C GLN A 325 -12.18 -2.05 20.22
N GLY A 326 -11.45 -1.37 19.31
CA GLY A 326 -11.66 -1.47 17.86
C GLY A 326 -12.66 -0.46 17.29
N THR A 327 -13.09 0.53 18.06
CA THR A 327 -13.93 1.63 17.53
C THR A 327 -13.09 2.51 16.61
N ILE A 328 -13.57 2.74 15.39
CA ILE A 328 -12.91 3.54 14.36
C ILE A 328 -13.56 4.93 14.30
N VAL A 329 -12.73 5.96 14.44
CA VAL A 329 -13.17 7.36 14.39
C VAL A 329 -12.42 8.06 13.26
N PRO A 330 -13.07 8.32 12.11
CA PRO A 330 -12.46 9.01 10.98
C PRO A 330 -12.51 10.53 11.15
N LYS A 331 -11.50 11.22 10.58
CA LYS A 331 -11.45 12.67 10.46
C LYS A 331 -10.71 13.05 9.19
N LEU A 332 -11.10 14.13 8.52
CA LEU A 332 -10.27 14.79 7.53
C LEU A 332 -9.53 15.95 8.19
N LEU A 333 -8.23 16.01 7.97
CA LEU A 333 -7.38 17.14 8.31
C LEU A 333 -7.19 17.94 7.01
N PRO A 334 -7.81 19.13 6.88
CA PRO A 334 -7.71 19.91 5.66
C PRO A 334 -6.26 20.28 5.35
N ALA A 335 -5.92 20.23 4.07
CA ALA A 335 -4.62 20.65 3.57
C ALA A 335 -4.78 21.32 2.20
N TYR A 336 -3.79 22.10 1.82
CA TYR A 336 -3.76 22.79 0.55
C TYR A 336 -2.36 22.74 -0.05
N ILE A 337 -2.25 22.46 -1.36
CA ILE A 337 -0.97 22.50 -2.07
C ILE A 337 -0.64 23.96 -2.36
N GLN A 338 0.14 24.60 -1.48
CA GLN A 338 0.49 26.02 -1.57
C GLN A 338 1.48 26.33 -2.68
N ALA A 339 2.39 25.41 -2.94
CA ALA A 339 3.30 25.43 -4.07
C ALA A 339 3.37 24.02 -4.67
N THR A 340 3.77 23.91 -5.94
CA THR A 340 3.92 22.60 -6.59
C THR A 340 4.70 21.64 -5.70
N GLY A 341 4.09 20.51 -5.36
CA GLY A 341 4.67 19.48 -4.50
C GLY A 341 4.72 19.81 -3.00
N HIS A 342 4.06 20.89 -2.56
CA HIS A 342 4.10 21.31 -1.15
C HIS A 342 2.70 21.42 -0.53
N PRO A 343 2.09 20.32 -0.11
CA PRO A 343 0.88 20.35 0.69
C PRO A 343 1.16 20.86 2.10
N VAL A 344 0.28 21.72 2.61
CA VAL A 344 0.37 22.33 3.96
C VAL A 344 -0.96 22.14 4.66
N LEU A 345 -0.95 21.72 5.92
CA LEU A 345 -2.14 21.66 6.78
C LEU A 345 -2.71 23.08 6.99
N VAL A 346 -4.04 23.21 6.97
CA VAL A 346 -4.75 24.50 7.12
C VAL A 346 -5.75 24.46 8.28
#